data_0b912d0214103e281a7d0e37a59f792f
#
_entry.id   0b912d0214103e281a7d0e37a59f792f
#
_cell.length_a   1.000
_cell.length_b   1.000
_cell.length_c   1.000
_cell.angle_alpha   90.00
_cell.angle_beta   90.00
_cell.angle_gamma   90.00
#
_symmetry.space_group_name_H-M   'P 1'
#
loop_
_entity.id
_entity.type
_entity.pdbx_description
1 polymer ?
#
loop_
_entity_poly.entity_id
_entity_poly.type
_entity_poly.pdbx_seq_one_letter_code
_entity_poly.pdbx_strand_id
1 'polypeptide(L)'
;VYDFTLENLTKIIEAGVNVTMIQVGNELSNGLLWPEGKVPNYDNIAKFVNAGIRACRKVNADIPIMIHLDNGGNNELYVRWFTNFIERGEEFEYIGLSYYPFWHGSLDQLEFNMNDIAKRFNKDLIIAEVSMGFTMDSYQEYEKLADSERKGYATKPELVEKIDYPMTIEGQADFTKDFLNRVANVVDDHGKGFFWWEPAWIPVPGSGWATPASLKYMNDPGPCGNEWANQALFD
;
A
#
# COMPACT_ATOMS: atom_id res chain seq x y z
N VAL A 1 -16.38 -14.06 2.16
CA VAL A 1 -14.90 -13.95 2.10
C VAL A 1 -14.28 -15.33 1.87
N TYR A 2 -14.51 -16.31 2.77
CA TYR A 2 -13.86 -17.62 2.67
C TYR A 2 -14.01 -18.28 1.29
N ASP A 3 -15.24 -18.49 0.83
CA ASP A 3 -15.50 -19.19 -0.44
C ASP A 3 -14.91 -18.42 -1.64
N PHE A 4 -15.06 -17.10 -1.65
CA PHE A 4 -14.47 -16.24 -2.68
C PHE A 4 -12.95 -16.36 -2.73
N THR A 5 -12.29 -16.28 -1.58
CA THR A 5 -10.82 -16.41 -1.50
C THR A 5 -10.37 -17.79 -1.93
N LEU A 6 -11.02 -18.85 -1.43
CA LEU A 6 -10.68 -20.23 -1.76
C LEU A 6 -10.82 -20.50 -3.26
N GLU A 7 -11.95 -20.11 -3.86
CA GLU A 7 -12.22 -20.32 -5.28
C GLU A 7 -11.19 -19.62 -6.17
N ASN A 8 -10.95 -18.32 -5.92
CA ASN A 8 -10.05 -17.54 -6.76
C ASN A 8 -8.58 -17.94 -6.60
N LEU A 9 -8.12 -18.22 -5.37
CA LEU A 9 -6.76 -18.68 -5.15
C LEU A 9 -6.52 -20.06 -5.77
N THR A 10 -7.49 -20.97 -5.68
CA THR A 10 -7.42 -22.26 -6.33
C THR A 10 -7.25 -22.11 -7.85
N LYS A 11 -8.06 -21.26 -8.50
CA LYS A 11 -7.96 -20.99 -9.93
C LYS A 11 -6.60 -20.41 -10.33
N ILE A 12 -6.04 -19.51 -9.54
CA ILE A 12 -4.72 -18.90 -9.78
C ILE A 12 -3.63 -19.99 -9.77
N ILE A 13 -3.65 -20.85 -8.77
CA ILE A 13 -2.65 -21.93 -8.64
C ILE A 13 -2.84 -22.99 -9.74
N GLU A 14 -4.08 -23.39 -10.03
CA GLU A 14 -4.38 -24.32 -11.13
C GLU A 14 -3.98 -23.78 -12.50
N ALA A 15 -3.97 -22.46 -12.67
CA ALA A 15 -3.44 -21.80 -13.87
C ALA A 15 -1.89 -21.81 -13.94
N GLY A 16 -1.21 -22.42 -12.96
CA GLY A 16 0.25 -22.58 -12.94
C GLY A 16 1.02 -21.42 -12.30
N VAL A 17 0.33 -20.50 -11.61
CA VAL A 17 1.00 -19.42 -10.89
C VAL A 17 1.64 -19.96 -9.62
N ASN A 18 2.95 -19.73 -9.46
CA ASN A 18 3.66 -20.04 -8.23
C ASN A 18 3.44 -18.93 -7.20
N VAL A 19 2.45 -19.10 -6.34
CA VAL A 19 2.12 -18.14 -5.28
C VAL A 19 3.03 -18.38 -4.07
N THR A 20 3.85 -17.38 -3.73
CA THR A 20 4.85 -17.47 -2.64
C THR A 20 4.45 -16.73 -1.39
N MET A 21 3.48 -15.82 -1.46
CA MET A 21 2.92 -15.06 -0.34
C MET A 21 1.54 -14.53 -0.73
N ILE A 22 0.68 -14.31 0.25
CA ILE A 22 -0.64 -13.73 0.02
C ILE A 22 -0.87 -12.55 0.97
N GLN A 23 -1.23 -11.41 0.41
CA GLN A 23 -1.77 -10.29 1.17
C GLN A 23 -3.28 -10.49 1.33
N VAL A 24 -3.76 -10.59 2.56
CA VAL A 24 -5.18 -10.72 2.88
C VAL A 24 -5.75 -9.35 3.24
N GLY A 25 -6.49 -8.77 2.31
CA GLY A 25 -6.99 -7.39 2.38
C GLY A 25 -5.95 -6.37 1.90
N ASN A 26 -6.38 -5.15 1.69
CA ASN A 26 -5.54 -4.03 1.26
C ASN A 26 -5.85 -2.81 2.11
N GLU A 27 -4.81 -2.17 2.69
CA GLU A 27 -4.92 -0.92 3.45
C GLU A 27 -6.05 -0.92 4.50
N LEU A 28 -6.01 -1.90 5.40
CA LEU A 28 -7.08 -2.18 6.36
C LEU A 28 -7.18 -1.19 7.53
N SER A 29 -6.52 -0.04 7.48
CA SER A 29 -6.49 0.94 8.58
C SER A 29 -7.88 1.38 9.05
N ASN A 30 -8.82 1.43 8.13
CA ASN A 30 -10.22 1.75 8.40
C ASN A 30 -11.15 0.51 8.38
N GLY A 31 -10.57 -0.69 8.33
CA GLY A 31 -11.29 -1.95 8.21
C GLY A 31 -11.60 -2.33 6.76
N LEU A 32 -12.53 -3.26 6.57
CA LEU A 32 -12.94 -3.78 5.26
C LEU A 32 -14.42 -4.12 5.24
N LEU A 33 -15.01 -4.25 4.04
CA LEU A 33 -16.40 -4.66 3.83
C LEU A 33 -17.38 -3.84 4.68
N TRP A 34 -17.32 -2.52 4.50
CA TRP A 34 -18.20 -1.60 5.21
C TRP A 34 -19.68 -1.79 4.87
N PRO A 35 -20.57 -1.51 5.84
CA PRO A 35 -20.30 -0.95 7.19
C PRO A 35 -19.87 -1.99 8.23
N GLU A 36 -20.03 -3.28 7.99
CA GLU A 36 -19.90 -4.36 8.98
C GLU A 36 -18.50 -4.49 9.56
N GLY A 37 -17.48 -4.35 8.72
CA GLY A 37 -16.06 -4.43 9.12
C GLY A 37 -15.35 -3.08 9.21
N LYS A 38 -16.11 -2.00 9.46
CA LYS A 38 -15.51 -0.68 9.69
C LYS A 38 -14.92 -0.58 11.10
N VAL A 39 -13.75 0.07 11.23
CA VAL A 39 -13.18 0.42 12.54
C VAL A 39 -14.21 1.31 13.29
N PRO A 40 -14.45 1.06 14.60
CA PRO A 40 -13.68 0.21 15.51
C PRO A 40 -14.22 -1.23 15.69
N ASN A 41 -14.99 -1.77 14.76
CA ASN A 41 -15.56 -3.12 14.89
C ASN A 41 -14.51 -4.22 14.61
N TYR A 42 -13.52 -4.34 15.49
CA TYR A 42 -12.43 -5.32 15.32
C TYR A 42 -12.89 -6.78 15.37
N ASP A 43 -14.01 -7.09 16.01
CA ASP A 43 -14.57 -8.44 16.01
C ASP A 43 -15.00 -8.87 14.60
N ASN A 44 -15.64 -7.99 13.84
CA ASN A 44 -16.00 -8.27 12.46
C ASN A 44 -14.82 -8.20 11.51
N ILE A 45 -13.91 -7.23 11.71
CA ILE A 45 -12.66 -7.17 10.93
C ILE A 45 -11.92 -8.50 11.05
N ALA A 46 -11.71 -8.99 12.26
CA ALA A 46 -11.05 -10.27 12.50
C ALA A 46 -11.80 -11.44 11.86
N LYS A 47 -13.13 -11.49 11.94
CA LYS A 47 -13.92 -12.54 11.27
C LYS A 47 -13.68 -12.58 9.77
N PHE A 48 -13.64 -11.43 9.11
CA PHE A 48 -13.44 -11.34 7.67
C PHE A 48 -12.00 -11.69 7.27
N VAL A 49 -11.01 -11.13 7.96
CA VAL A 49 -9.60 -11.40 7.69
C VAL A 49 -9.27 -12.87 7.98
N ASN A 50 -9.73 -13.42 9.12
CA ASN A 50 -9.55 -14.82 9.46
C ASN A 50 -10.19 -15.78 8.44
N ALA A 51 -11.34 -15.41 7.89
CA ALA A 51 -11.96 -16.19 6.83
C ALA A 51 -11.06 -16.25 5.57
N GLY A 52 -10.43 -15.13 5.20
CA GLY A 52 -9.43 -15.08 4.13
C GLY A 52 -8.20 -15.94 4.44
N ILE A 53 -7.61 -15.77 5.63
CA ILE A 53 -6.44 -16.55 6.08
C ILE A 53 -6.72 -18.05 6.02
N ARG A 54 -7.84 -18.50 6.61
CA ARG A 54 -8.21 -19.93 6.58
C ARG A 54 -8.41 -20.47 5.17
N ALA A 55 -8.95 -19.68 4.26
CA ALA A 55 -9.07 -20.07 2.85
C ALA A 55 -7.69 -20.24 2.19
N CYS A 56 -6.77 -19.32 2.44
CA CYS A 56 -5.38 -19.41 1.95
C CYS A 56 -4.68 -20.65 2.50
N ARG A 57 -4.76 -20.89 3.81
CA ARG A 57 -4.17 -22.06 4.49
C ARG A 57 -4.81 -23.37 4.06
N LYS A 58 -6.07 -23.36 3.62
CA LYS A 58 -6.73 -24.53 3.04
C LYS A 58 -6.12 -24.95 1.71
N VAL A 59 -5.67 -23.99 0.92
CA VAL A 59 -5.00 -24.25 -0.38
C VAL A 59 -3.55 -24.66 -0.16
N ASN A 60 -2.83 -23.93 0.69
CA ASN A 60 -1.45 -24.22 1.07
C ASN A 60 -1.25 -23.82 2.55
N ALA A 61 -1.04 -24.83 3.41
CA ALA A 61 -0.93 -24.62 4.85
C ALA A 61 0.25 -23.74 5.26
N ASP A 62 1.32 -23.76 4.48
CA ASP A 62 2.59 -23.08 4.79
C ASP A 62 2.74 -21.74 4.05
N ILE A 63 1.70 -21.28 3.33
CA ILE A 63 1.81 -20.05 2.56
C ILE A 63 1.90 -18.84 3.49
N PRO A 64 2.91 -17.99 3.37
CA PRO A 64 3.04 -16.79 4.20
C PRO A 64 1.88 -15.81 3.94
N ILE A 65 1.36 -15.25 5.01
CA ILE A 65 0.26 -14.27 4.99
C ILE A 65 0.78 -12.91 5.41
N MET A 66 0.40 -11.89 4.66
CA MET A 66 0.64 -10.48 5.00
C MET A 66 -0.68 -9.78 5.31
N ILE A 67 -0.69 -8.98 6.38
CA ILE A 67 -1.76 -8.04 6.71
C ILE A 67 -1.25 -6.62 6.50
N HIS A 68 -1.96 -5.84 5.71
CA HIS A 68 -1.50 -4.58 5.16
C HIS A 68 -2.31 -3.38 5.64
N LEU A 69 -1.61 -2.36 6.15
CA LEU A 69 -2.18 -1.05 6.50
C LEU A 69 -1.50 0.07 5.69
N ASP A 70 -2.24 1.16 5.47
CA ASP A 70 -1.69 2.42 4.95
C ASP A 70 -1.07 3.28 6.07
N ASN A 71 -0.62 4.49 5.73
CA ASN A 71 -0.04 5.45 6.68
C ASN A 71 1.19 4.94 7.45
N GLY A 72 2.18 4.40 6.73
CA GLY A 72 3.36 3.73 7.30
C GLY A 72 4.16 4.49 8.35
N GLY A 73 4.11 5.83 8.35
CA GLY A 73 4.74 6.65 9.40
C GLY A 73 3.91 6.84 10.68
N ASN A 74 2.66 6.34 10.72
CA ASN A 74 1.76 6.53 11.87
C ASN A 74 1.82 5.35 12.86
N ASN A 75 2.78 5.36 13.75
CA ASN A 75 2.98 4.29 14.74
C ASN A 75 1.76 4.05 15.64
N GLU A 76 1.07 5.10 16.10
CA GLU A 76 -0.11 4.94 16.95
C GLU A 76 -1.22 4.15 16.26
N LEU A 77 -1.43 4.38 14.95
CA LEU A 77 -2.37 3.63 14.14
C LEU A 77 -2.02 2.15 14.12
N TYR A 78 -0.75 1.82 13.80
CA TYR A 78 -0.27 0.44 13.71
C TYR A 78 -0.37 -0.29 15.04
N VAL A 79 0.11 0.32 16.11
CA VAL A 79 0.05 -0.28 17.46
C VAL A 79 -1.39 -0.55 17.86
N ARG A 80 -2.28 0.42 17.70
CA ARG A 80 -3.70 0.26 18.02
C ARG A 80 -4.35 -0.83 17.18
N TRP A 81 -4.14 -0.81 15.87
CA TRP A 81 -4.80 -1.74 14.95
C TRP A 81 -4.34 -3.18 15.20
N PHE A 82 -3.03 -3.42 15.20
CA PHE A 82 -2.50 -4.77 15.36
C PHE A 82 -2.70 -5.34 16.77
N THR A 83 -2.66 -4.52 17.82
CA THR A 83 -3.03 -4.97 19.17
C THR A 83 -4.47 -5.53 19.17
N ASN A 84 -5.43 -4.78 18.61
CA ASN A 84 -6.81 -5.25 18.56
C ASN A 84 -7.01 -6.46 17.64
N PHE A 85 -6.28 -6.53 16.52
CA PHE A 85 -6.42 -7.64 15.59
C PHE A 85 -5.80 -8.93 16.13
N ILE A 86 -4.57 -8.89 16.68
CA ILE A 86 -3.85 -10.07 17.16
C ILE A 86 -4.59 -10.77 18.31
N GLU A 87 -5.30 -10.04 19.16
CA GLU A 87 -6.16 -10.62 20.19
C GLU A 87 -7.31 -11.48 19.64
N ARG A 88 -7.67 -11.35 18.37
CA ARG A 88 -8.85 -11.93 17.72
C ARG A 88 -8.52 -12.70 16.44
N GLY A 89 -7.31 -12.48 15.93
CA GLY A 89 -6.87 -12.92 14.61
C GLY A 89 -6.24 -14.29 14.59
N GLU A 90 -6.25 -14.89 13.40
CA GLU A 90 -5.41 -16.05 13.08
C GLU A 90 -3.95 -15.59 12.92
N GLU A 91 -3.01 -16.55 13.00
CA GLU A 91 -1.59 -16.27 12.79
C GLU A 91 -1.30 -15.82 11.36
N PHE A 92 -0.38 -14.87 11.25
CA PHE A 92 0.15 -14.34 10.00
C PHE A 92 1.64 -14.01 10.16
N GLU A 93 2.38 -13.87 9.08
CA GLU A 93 3.84 -13.73 9.10
C GLU A 93 4.29 -12.29 8.93
N TYR A 94 3.65 -11.53 8.05
CA TYR A 94 4.13 -10.21 7.64
C TYR A 94 3.16 -9.09 7.97
N ILE A 95 3.68 -7.99 8.48
CA ILE A 95 3.00 -6.70 8.48
C ILE A 95 3.39 -5.95 7.21
N GLY A 96 2.40 -5.63 6.38
CA GLY A 96 2.54 -4.79 5.20
C GLY A 96 2.28 -3.32 5.53
N LEU A 97 3.08 -2.43 4.95
CA LEU A 97 2.93 -0.97 5.10
C LEU A 97 2.86 -0.31 3.73
N SER A 98 1.91 0.60 3.51
CA SER A 98 2.05 1.61 2.45
C SER A 98 2.81 2.81 2.96
N TYR A 99 3.78 3.28 2.18
CA TYR A 99 4.51 4.50 2.49
C TYR A 99 4.66 5.40 1.27
N TYR A 100 3.99 6.52 1.31
CA TYR A 100 4.10 7.60 0.34
C TYR A 100 4.49 8.88 1.09
N PRO A 101 5.67 9.47 0.86
CA PRO A 101 6.15 10.62 1.64
C PRO A 101 5.22 11.82 1.57
N PHE A 102 4.37 11.89 0.55
CA PHE A 102 3.36 12.93 0.37
C PHE A 102 2.29 12.96 1.47
N TRP A 103 1.96 11.81 2.06
CA TRP A 103 0.82 11.63 2.98
C TRP A 103 1.15 10.90 4.27
N HIS A 104 2.18 10.06 4.26
CA HIS A 104 2.40 9.07 5.33
C HIS A 104 3.52 9.43 6.30
N GLY A 105 3.89 10.72 6.37
CA GLY A 105 4.91 11.23 7.28
C GLY A 105 6.33 11.14 6.74
N SER A 106 7.32 11.51 7.56
CA SER A 106 8.72 11.47 7.18
C SER A 106 9.31 10.05 7.21
N LEU A 107 10.48 9.87 6.58
CA LEU A 107 11.24 8.61 6.67
C LEU A 107 11.64 8.28 8.12
N ASP A 108 11.89 9.27 8.97
CA ASP A 108 12.19 9.05 10.40
C ASP A 108 10.97 8.48 11.14
N GLN A 109 9.78 8.95 10.81
CA GLN A 109 8.54 8.39 11.37
C GLN A 109 8.30 6.96 10.88
N LEU A 110 8.56 6.67 9.60
CA LEU A 110 8.49 5.32 9.06
C LEU A 110 9.48 4.38 9.77
N GLU A 111 10.74 4.79 9.91
CA GLU A 111 11.78 4.01 10.60
C GLU A 111 11.41 3.73 12.05
N PHE A 112 10.94 4.75 12.77
CA PHE A 112 10.47 4.59 14.15
C PHE A 112 9.32 3.57 14.21
N ASN A 113 8.32 3.69 13.33
CA ASN A 113 7.19 2.76 13.30
C ASN A 113 7.65 1.33 13.00
N MET A 114 8.46 1.13 11.97
CA MET A 114 8.99 -0.18 11.60
C MET A 114 9.71 -0.85 12.77
N ASN A 115 10.61 -0.13 13.43
CA ASN A 115 11.38 -0.67 14.55
C ASN A 115 10.51 -0.99 15.79
N ASP A 116 9.51 -0.17 16.08
CA ASP A 116 8.60 -0.43 17.20
C ASP A 116 7.69 -1.63 16.94
N ILE A 117 7.02 -1.68 15.77
CA ILE A 117 6.07 -2.76 15.48
C ILE A 117 6.77 -4.10 15.27
N ALA A 118 7.98 -4.13 14.69
CA ALA A 118 8.79 -5.33 14.56
C ALA A 118 9.07 -5.94 15.94
N LYS A 119 9.60 -5.16 16.88
CA LYS A 119 9.85 -5.61 18.25
C LYS A 119 8.59 -5.97 19.01
N ARG A 120 7.56 -5.15 18.89
CA ARG A 120 6.31 -5.27 19.66
C ARG A 120 5.53 -6.51 19.30
N PHE A 121 5.43 -6.81 18.02
CA PHE A 121 4.60 -7.90 17.50
C PHE A 121 5.41 -9.11 17.06
N ASN A 122 6.75 -9.00 17.02
CA ASN A 122 7.66 -10.04 16.54
C ASN A 122 7.24 -10.57 15.16
N LYS A 123 7.05 -9.64 14.22
CA LYS A 123 6.63 -9.91 12.84
C LYS A 123 7.60 -9.31 11.85
N ASP A 124 7.78 -10.00 10.74
CA ASP A 124 8.53 -9.47 9.61
C ASP A 124 7.72 -8.36 8.89
N LEU A 125 8.45 -7.40 8.31
CA LEU A 125 7.86 -6.23 7.68
C LEU A 125 8.16 -6.20 6.19
N ILE A 126 7.16 -5.85 5.39
CA ILE A 126 7.29 -5.56 3.98
C ILE A 126 6.63 -4.21 3.70
N ILE A 127 7.33 -3.31 3.03
CA ILE A 127 6.67 -2.13 2.50
C ILE A 127 5.90 -2.56 1.26
N ALA A 128 4.60 -2.77 1.43
CA ALA A 128 3.71 -3.30 0.40
C ALA A 128 3.49 -2.32 -0.76
N GLU A 129 3.61 -1.02 -0.46
CA GLU A 129 3.52 0.04 -1.45
C GLU A 129 4.45 1.19 -1.07
N VAL A 130 5.26 1.65 -2.03
CA VAL A 130 6.06 2.86 -1.91
C VAL A 130 6.26 3.48 -3.28
N SER A 131 6.23 4.80 -3.35
CA SER A 131 6.72 5.53 -4.50
C SER A 131 7.11 6.96 -4.13
N MET A 132 7.87 7.60 -5.02
CA MET A 132 8.31 9.00 -4.94
C MET A 132 8.36 9.56 -6.34
N GLY A 133 7.96 10.81 -6.49
CA GLY A 133 7.97 11.48 -7.79
C GLY A 133 9.39 11.85 -8.25
N PHE A 134 9.62 11.82 -9.54
CA PHE A 134 10.85 12.26 -10.19
C PHE A 134 10.72 13.60 -10.96
N THR A 135 9.51 14.14 -11.04
CA THR A 135 9.24 15.40 -11.73
C THR A 135 8.01 16.09 -11.18
N MET A 136 7.98 17.41 -11.31
CA MET A 136 6.80 18.24 -11.07
C MET A 136 5.91 18.36 -12.30
N ASP A 137 6.36 17.88 -13.45
CA ASP A 137 5.57 17.93 -14.67
C ASP A 137 4.34 17.03 -14.51
N SER A 138 3.19 17.61 -14.67
CA SER A 138 1.95 16.88 -14.75
C SER A 138 1.66 16.55 -16.22
N TYR A 139 1.00 15.42 -16.44
CA TYR A 139 0.56 15.06 -17.78
C TYR A 139 -0.34 16.14 -18.39
N GLN A 140 -0.17 16.45 -19.69
CA GLN A 140 -0.79 17.62 -20.36
C GLN A 140 -2.29 17.81 -20.19
N GLU A 141 -3.04 16.72 -19.97
CA GLU A 141 -4.49 16.80 -19.72
C GLU A 141 -4.81 17.43 -18.37
N TYR A 142 -3.90 17.34 -17.44
CA TYR A 142 -4.03 17.86 -16.09
C TYR A 142 -3.74 19.33 -15.94
N GLU A 143 -2.87 19.87 -16.76
CA GLU A 143 -2.63 21.32 -16.79
C GLU A 143 -3.90 22.13 -17.10
N LYS A 144 -4.90 21.45 -17.69
CA LYS A 144 -6.21 22.04 -18.01
C LYS A 144 -7.20 21.98 -16.85
N LEU A 145 -6.90 21.25 -15.81
CA LEU A 145 -7.75 21.11 -14.63
C LEU A 145 -7.44 22.19 -13.59
N ALA A 146 -8.47 22.72 -12.95
CA ALA A 146 -8.29 23.51 -11.74
C ALA A 146 -7.64 22.66 -10.64
N ASP A 147 -6.83 23.26 -9.77
CA ASP A 147 -6.10 22.55 -8.71
C ASP A 147 -7.02 21.73 -7.81
N SER A 148 -8.27 22.17 -7.61
CA SER A 148 -9.29 21.43 -6.85
C SER A 148 -9.80 20.16 -7.54
N GLU A 149 -9.58 20.05 -8.85
CA GLU A 149 -9.99 18.91 -9.68
C GLU A 149 -8.86 17.87 -9.82
N ARG A 150 -7.64 18.26 -9.45
CA ARG A 150 -6.47 17.39 -9.46
C ARG A 150 -6.48 16.52 -8.22
N LYS A 151 -7.22 15.42 -8.24
CA LYS A 151 -7.26 14.48 -7.13
C LYS A 151 -5.95 13.69 -7.03
N GLY A 152 -5.46 13.56 -5.81
CA GLY A 152 -4.37 12.63 -5.50
C GLY A 152 -2.99 12.97 -6.04
N TYR A 153 -2.81 14.10 -6.73
CA TYR A 153 -1.55 14.44 -7.34
C TYR A 153 -0.43 14.67 -6.36
N ALA A 154 0.61 13.90 -6.54
CA ALA A 154 1.89 14.09 -5.88
C ALA A 154 2.65 15.36 -6.33
N THR A 155 2.03 16.23 -7.11
CA THR A 155 2.58 17.52 -7.56
C THR A 155 1.91 18.73 -6.92
N LYS A 156 0.95 18.53 -6.03
CA LYS A 156 0.35 19.66 -5.28
C LYS A 156 1.41 20.29 -4.37
N PRO A 157 1.59 21.63 -4.40
CA PRO A 157 2.59 22.31 -3.58
C PRO A 157 2.54 21.90 -2.11
N GLU A 158 1.35 21.84 -1.53
CA GLU A 158 1.14 21.49 -0.12
C GLU A 158 1.50 20.02 0.24
N LEU A 159 1.67 19.17 -0.76
CA LEU A 159 2.16 17.80 -0.58
C LEU A 159 3.67 17.75 -0.75
N VAL A 160 4.17 18.41 -1.79
CA VAL A 160 5.61 18.43 -2.13
C VAL A 160 6.42 19.15 -1.06
N GLU A 161 5.91 20.23 -0.46
CA GLU A 161 6.57 20.96 0.63
C GLU A 161 6.84 20.10 1.89
N LYS A 162 6.19 18.95 2.02
CA LYS A 162 6.38 18.02 3.15
C LYS A 162 7.52 17.03 2.93
N ILE A 163 8.09 16.99 1.73
CA ILE A 163 9.07 16.00 1.33
C ILE A 163 10.46 16.60 1.41
N ASP A 164 11.38 15.92 2.09
CA ASP A 164 12.76 16.35 2.25
C ASP A 164 13.63 16.14 0.99
N TYR A 165 13.06 15.60 -0.08
CA TYR A 165 13.73 15.29 -1.33
C TYR A 165 13.12 16.10 -2.48
N PRO A 166 13.92 16.70 -3.37
CA PRO A 166 13.38 17.42 -4.52
C PRO A 166 12.68 16.46 -5.49
N MET A 167 11.63 16.96 -6.15
CA MET A 167 10.91 16.20 -7.19
C MET A 167 11.71 16.22 -8.50
N THR A 168 12.84 15.51 -8.52
CA THR A 168 13.75 15.32 -9.64
C THR A 168 14.21 13.86 -9.68
N ILE A 169 14.85 13.45 -10.79
CA ILE A 169 15.42 12.10 -10.94
C ILE A 169 16.40 11.81 -9.82
N GLU A 170 17.29 12.76 -9.48
CA GLU A 170 18.26 12.65 -8.41
C GLU A 170 17.56 12.57 -7.05
N GLY A 171 16.53 13.38 -6.84
CA GLY A 171 15.77 13.37 -5.57
C GLY A 171 15.01 12.06 -5.37
N GLN A 172 14.42 11.48 -6.42
CA GLN A 172 13.83 10.14 -6.36
C GLN A 172 14.88 9.07 -6.04
N ALA A 173 16.07 9.17 -6.64
CA ALA A 173 17.16 8.23 -6.39
C ALA A 173 17.69 8.34 -4.94
N ASP A 174 17.87 9.56 -4.42
CA ASP A 174 18.32 9.80 -3.06
C ASP A 174 17.27 9.32 -2.03
N PHE A 175 16.01 9.63 -2.24
CA PHE A 175 14.91 9.07 -1.45
C PHE A 175 14.94 7.55 -1.44
N THR A 176 15.03 6.93 -2.62
CA THR A 176 15.01 5.47 -2.75
C THR A 176 16.18 4.84 -2.00
N LYS A 177 17.37 5.42 -2.08
CA LYS A 177 18.56 4.95 -1.35
C LYS A 177 18.37 5.03 0.16
N ASP A 178 17.88 6.16 0.68
CA ASP A 178 17.67 6.34 2.11
C ASP A 178 16.56 5.44 2.63
N PHE A 179 15.47 5.34 1.88
CA PHE A 179 14.37 4.42 2.17
C PHE A 179 14.86 2.96 2.25
N LEU A 180 15.61 2.49 1.25
CA LEU A 180 16.17 1.13 1.24
C LEU A 180 17.09 0.86 2.43
N ASN A 181 17.94 1.83 2.78
CA ASN A 181 18.80 1.71 3.95
C ASN A 181 17.99 1.53 5.24
N ARG A 182 16.90 2.28 5.40
CA ARG A 182 16.04 2.17 6.60
C ARG A 182 15.32 0.83 6.66
N VAL A 183 14.80 0.33 5.54
CA VAL A 183 14.16 -0.99 5.47
C VAL A 183 15.18 -2.10 5.79
N ALA A 184 16.38 -2.04 5.20
CA ALA A 184 17.43 -3.03 5.42
C ALA A 184 18.01 -3.02 6.86
N ASN A 185 17.86 -1.92 7.58
CA ASN A 185 18.36 -1.77 8.96
C ASN A 185 17.25 -1.85 10.02
N VAL A 186 16.06 -2.33 9.65
CA VAL A 186 15.04 -2.64 10.65
C VAL A 186 15.59 -3.67 11.65
N VAL A 187 15.35 -3.40 12.92
CA VAL A 187 15.89 -4.19 14.03
C VAL A 187 15.66 -5.69 13.85
N ASP A 188 16.64 -6.48 14.30
CA ASP A 188 16.62 -7.94 14.30
C ASP A 188 16.30 -8.55 12.93
N ASP A 189 16.70 -7.85 11.86
CA ASP A 189 16.52 -8.26 10.46
C ASP A 189 15.05 -8.47 10.05
N HIS A 190 14.12 -7.75 10.69
CA HIS A 190 12.71 -7.86 10.37
C HIS A 190 12.29 -7.13 9.08
N GLY A 191 13.09 -6.25 8.50
CA GLY A 191 12.81 -5.60 7.22
C GLY A 191 13.11 -6.51 6.04
N LYS A 192 12.09 -7.02 5.35
CA LYS A 192 12.27 -8.06 4.32
C LYS A 192 12.27 -7.54 2.89
N GLY A 193 11.78 -6.32 2.66
CA GLY A 193 11.78 -5.73 1.33
C GLY A 193 10.60 -4.79 1.08
N PHE A 194 10.39 -4.51 -0.18
CA PHE A 194 9.35 -3.57 -0.61
C PHE A 194 8.83 -3.90 -2.01
N PHE A 195 7.67 -3.32 -2.34
CA PHE A 195 7.12 -3.25 -3.69
C PHE A 195 7.01 -1.77 -4.08
N TRP A 196 7.63 -1.40 -5.21
CA TRP A 196 7.43 -0.08 -5.78
C TRP A 196 6.06 -0.02 -6.44
N TRP A 197 5.25 0.98 -6.07
CA TRP A 197 3.92 1.15 -6.62
C TRP A 197 4.01 1.82 -7.99
N GLU A 198 3.40 1.18 -8.99
CA GLU A 198 3.28 1.70 -10.35
C GLU A 198 4.64 2.06 -11.01
N PRO A 199 5.65 1.17 -10.96
CA PRO A 199 7.02 1.48 -11.40
C PRO A 199 7.15 1.77 -12.90
N ALA A 200 6.17 1.33 -13.69
CA ALA A 200 6.19 1.40 -15.15
C ALA A 200 4.97 2.17 -15.71
N TRP A 201 4.40 3.06 -14.92
CA TRP A 201 3.28 3.88 -15.37
C TRP A 201 3.78 5.03 -16.26
N ILE A 202 3.90 4.77 -17.55
CA ILE A 202 4.39 5.71 -18.54
C ILE A 202 3.23 6.57 -19.04
N PRO A 203 3.40 7.90 -19.11
CA PRO A 203 2.38 8.80 -19.65
C PRO A 203 2.22 8.58 -21.16
N VAL A 204 1.07 8.05 -21.56
CA VAL A 204 0.69 7.85 -22.97
C VAL A 204 -0.58 8.63 -23.23
N PRO A 205 -0.70 9.39 -24.34
CA PRO A 205 -1.92 10.11 -24.68
C PRO A 205 -3.16 9.22 -24.61
N GLY A 206 -4.18 9.64 -23.83
CA GLY A 206 -5.41 8.90 -23.61
C GLY A 206 -5.33 7.78 -22.59
N SER A 207 -4.17 7.55 -21.95
CA SER A 207 -4.09 6.63 -20.81
C SER A 207 -4.71 7.25 -19.56
N GLY A 208 -5.16 6.39 -18.64
CA GLY A 208 -5.70 6.82 -17.36
C GLY A 208 -5.72 5.67 -16.37
N TRP A 209 -5.88 5.97 -15.10
CA TRP A 209 -5.95 4.96 -14.03
C TRP A 209 -7.22 4.08 -14.14
N ALA A 210 -8.25 4.57 -14.84
CA ALA A 210 -9.48 3.82 -15.08
C ALA A 210 -10.05 4.12 -16.48
N THR A 211 -10.78 3.17 -17.03
CA THR A 211 -11.50 3.39 -18.28
C THR A 211 -12.68 4.35 -18.09
N PRO A 212 -13.13 5.08 -19.13
CA PRO A 212 -14.33 5.90 -19.06
C PRO A 212 -15.56 5.13 -18.58
N ALA A 213 -15.67 3.85 -18.91
CA ALA A 213 -16.75 2.98 -18.45
C ALA A 213 -16.68 2.72 -16.93
N SER A 214 -15.48 2.49 -16.40
CA SER A 214 -15.25 2.31 -14.97
C SER A 214 -15.53 3.58 -14.18
N LEU A 215 -15.06 4.74 -14.65
CA LEU A 215 -15.33 6.03 -14.04
C LEU A 215 -16.85 6.31 -13.98
N LYS A 216 -17.56 6.02 -15.07
CA LYS A 216 -19.02 6.14 -15.08
C LYS A 216 -19.70 5.20 -14.09
N TYR A 217 -19.23 3.96 -13.99
CA TYR A 217 -19.77 2.97 -13.04
C TYR A 217 -19.55 3.42 -11.58
N MET A 218 -18.39 3.96 -11.26
CA MET A 218 -18.05 4.46 -9.92
C MET A 218 -18.66 5.83 -9.62
N ASN A 219 -19.31 6.47 -10.59
CA ASN A 219 -19.77 7.85 -10.50
C ASN A 219 -18.63 8.82 -10.11
N ASP A 220 -17.44 8.55 -10.63
CA ASP A 220 -16.27 9.41 -10.44
C ASP A 220 -16.12 10.35 -11.65
N PRO A 221 -16.28 11.67 -11.45
CA PRO A 221 -16.09 12.66 -12.52
C PRO A 221 -14.60 12.95 -12.81
N GLY A 222 -13.71 12.27 -12.09
CA GLY A 222 -12.28 12.50 -12.21
C GLY A 222 -11.76 12.31 -13.63
N PRO A 223 -10.67 12.96 -13.99
CA PRO A 223 -10.06 12.81 -15.30
C PRO A 223 -9.55 11.40 -15.50
N CYS A 224 -9.72 10.91 -16.72
CA CYS A 224 -8.99 9.76 -17.21
C CYS A 224 -7.55 10.22 -17.52
N GLY A 225 -6.73 10.40 -16.52
CA GLY A 225 -5.36 10.79 -16.69
C GLY A 225 -4.42 9.87 -15.94
N ASN A 226 -3.14 10.02 -16.18
CA ASN A 226 -2.12 9.21 -15.56
C ASN A 226 -1.58 9.91 -14.30
N GLU A 227 -2.33 9.81 -13.22
CA GLU A 227 -2.09 10.53 -11.97
C GLU A 227 -0.75 10.18 -11.29
N TRP A 228 -0.20 9.02 -11.61
CA TRP A 228 0.98 8.48 -10.96
C TRP A 228 2.20 8.42 -11.90
N ALA A 229 2.09 8.93 -13.13
CA ALA A 229 3.17 8.87 -14.11
C ALA A 229 4.47 9.50 -13.59
N ASN A 230 4.37 10.57 -12.80
CA ASN A 230 5.52 11.23 -12.22
C ASN A 230 6.23 10.41 -11.12
N GLN A 231 5.75 9.22 -10.80
CA GLN A 231 6.34 8.32 -9.79
C GLN A 231 6.90 7.03 -10.40
N ALA A 232 6.86 6.90 -11.73
CA ALA A 232 7.47 5.78 -12.42
C ALA A 232 9.00 5.77 -12.24
N LEU A 233 9.61 4.62 -12.53
CA LEU A 233 11.07 4.45 -12.56
C LEU A 233 11.66 4.60 -13.96
N PHE A 234 10.81 4.92 -14.94
CA PHE A 234 11.15 5.12 -16.35
C PHE A 234 10.50 6.42 -16.86
N ASP A 235 11.20 7.10 -17.73
CA ASP A 235 10.76 8.28 -18.49
C ASP A 235 10.36 7.92 -19.94
#